data_37c429425ba91357b8081cc6c7466add
#
_entry.id   37c429425ba91357b8081cc6c7466add
#
_cell.length_a   1.000
_cell.length_b   1.000
_cell.length_c   1.000
_cell.angle_alpha   90.00
_cell.angle_beta   90.00
_cell.angle_gamma   90.00
#
_symmetry.space_group_name_H-M   'P 1'
#
loop_
_entity.id
_entity.type
_entity.pdbx_description
1 polymer ?
#
loop_
_entity_poly.entity_id
_entity_poly.type
_entity_poly.pdbx_seq_one_letter_code
_entity_poly.pdbx_strand_id
1 'polypeptide(L)'
;MGLRDADKLQVAEDPGRGPVQEAIAGLAASLRLWVIAGTLPVRVEGERRVAAASLVFDAEGRQVARYDKIHLFDVDVPGRAESHRESTNIRPGDQVVTVDTPAGRVGLSVCYDVRFPELYRRMAAEGAQWLVVPAAFTVPTGRAHWELLLRARAVENLAFVVAPGQSGVHASGRETYGDSMIVDHWGEVLGRLPQGEGIVTARFDLDAQRRVRESFPAMSHRRL
;
A
#
# COMPACT_ATOMS: atom_id res chain seq x y z
N MET A 1 13.69 1.18 0.56
CA MET A 1 14.56 1.12 1.77
C MET A 1 14.73 -0.36 2.14
N GLY A 2 15.88 -0.97 1.78
CA GLY A 2 16.15 -2.39 2.00
C GLY A 2 16.69 -2.71 3.40
N LEU A 3 16.16 -2.05 4.43
CA LEU A 3 16.58 -2.23 5.81
C LEU A 3 16.12 -3.58 6.36
N ARG A 4 16.94 -4.19 7.22
CA ARG A 4 16.49 -5.27 8.09
C ARG A 4 15.44 -4.73 9.05
N ASP A 5 14.53 -5.58 9.53
CA ASP A 5 13.46 -5.11 10.42
C ASP A 5 13.98 -4.44 11.71
N ALA A 6 15.12 -4.88 12.23
CA ALA A 6 15.78 -4.23 13.37
C ALA A 6 16.29 -2.82 13.07
N ASP A 7 16.72 -2.54 11.83
CA ASP A 7 17.24 -1.22 11.45
C ASP A 7 16.13 -0.18 11.40
N LYS A 8 14.87 -0.60 11.21
CA LYS A 8 13.70 0.29 11.21
C LYS A 8 13.53 1.05 12.53
N LEU A 9 13.92 0.45 13.66
CA LEU A 9 13.89 1.11 14.98
C LEU A 9 14.84 2.30 15.06
N GLN A 10 15.99 2.22 14.39
CA GLN A 10 17.02 3.25 14.42
C GLN A 10 16.68 4.46 13.53
N VAL A 11 16.03 4.21 12.40
CA VAL A 11 15.65 5.25 11.42
C VAL A 11 14.20 5.74 11.59
N ALA A 12 13.52 5.28 12.63
CA ALA A 12 12.15 5.68 12.90
C ALA A 12 12.05 7.17 13.24
N GLU A 13 11.11 7.85 12.60
CA GLU A 13 10.81 9.26 12.83
C GLU A 13 9.65 9.43 13.81
N ASP A 14 9.58 10.59 14.44
CA ASP A 14 8.43 10.94 15.28
C ASP A 14 7.22 11.29 14.40
N PRO A 15 5.99 11.08 14.88
CA PRO A 15 4.80 11.45 14.12
C PRO A 15 4.81 12.94 13.73
N GLY A 16 4.70 13.21 12.43
CA GLY A 16 4.68 14.56 11.89
C GLY A 16 6.02 15.28 11.87
N ARG A 17 7.12 14.62 12.23
CA ARG A 17 8.47 15.19 12.26
C ARG A 17 9.50 14.21 11.74
N GLY A 18 10.46 14.74 11.01
CA GLY A 18 11.63 13.98 10.60
C GLY A 18 12.01 14.24 9.16
N PRO A 19 13.28 13.99 8.81
CA PRO A 19 13.83 14.40 7.52
C PRO A 19 13.10 13.77 6.32
N VAL A 20 12.60 12.56 6.43
CA VAL A 20 11.89 11.91 5.32
C VAL A 20 10.47 12.47 5.19
N GLN A 21 9.74 12.64 6.29
CA GLN A 21 8.41 13.25 6.29
C GLN A 21 8.48 14.69 5.77
N GLU A 22 9.44 15.49 6.23
CA GLU A 22 9.65 16.88 5.80
C GLU A 22 10.04 16.97 4.31
N ALA A 23 10.90 16.08 3.83
CA ALA A 23 11.28 16.02 2.42
C ALA A 23 10.08 15.68 1.51
N ILE A 24 9.24 14.72 1.92
CA ILE A 24 8.03 14.34 1.17
C ILE A 24 7.01 15.48 1.19
N ALA A 25 6.78 16.12 2.33
CA ALA A 25 5.90 17.27 2.45
C ALA A 25 6.38 18.43 1.57
N GLY A 26 7.67 18.76 1.59
CA GLY A 26 8.28 19.77 0.74
C GLY A 26 8.16 19.46 -0.75
N LEU A 27 8.34 18.20 -1.14
CA LEU A 27 8.16 17.73 -2.52
C LEU A 27 6.69 17.89 -2.97
N ALA A 28 5.74 17.44 -2.15
CA ALA A 28 4.31 17.57 -2.41
C ALA A 28 3.92 19.03 -2.64
N ALA A 29 4.36 19.94 -1.75
CA ALA A 29 4.09 21.36 -1.86
C ALA A 29 4.74 22.00 -3.10
N SER A 30 6.02 21.70 -3.35
CA SER A 30 6.76 22.30 -4.47
C SER A 30 6.21 21.91 -5.84
N LEU A 31 5.75 20.67 -5.97
CA LEU A 31 5.18 20.13 -7.20
C LEU A 31 3.65 20.27 -7.27
N ARG A 32 2.99 20.70 -6.19
CA ARG A 32 1.55 20.76 -6.05
C ARG A 32 0.88 19.42 -6.35
N LEU A 33 1.45 18.36 -5.81
CA LEU A 33 0.98 16.98 -5.97
C LEU A 33 0.46 16.40 -4.65
N TRP A 34 -0.57 15.58 -4.75
CA TRP A 34 -0.89 14.66 -3.68
C TRP A 34 0.10 13.50 -3.71
N VAL A 35 0.64 13.15 -2.54
CA VAL A 35 1.63 12.09 -2.41
C VAL A 35 1.15 11.08 -1.37
N ILE A 36 1.07 9.82 -1.78
CA ILE A 36 0.89 8.70 -0.86
C ILE A 36 2.26 8.05 -0.68
N ALA A 37 2.90 8.36 0.42
CA ALA A 37 4.20 7.80 0.76
C ALA A 37 4.03 6.36 1.26
N GLY A 38 4.60 5.41 0.52
CA GLY A 38 4.73 4.02 0.95
C GLY A 38 5.46 3.96 2.28
N THR A 39 5.50 2.86 2.97
CA THR A 39 5.76 2.82 4.41
C THR A 39 7.03 3.48 4.91
N LEU A 40 6.86 4.25 5.97
CA LEU A 40 7.89 4.82 6.81
C LEU A 40 7.79 4.20 8.21
N PRO A 41 8.92 3.89 8.88
CA PRO A 41 8.89 3.54 10.29
C PRO A 41 8.63 4.80 11.12
N VAL A 42 7.52 4.81 11.83
CA VAL A 42 7.11 5.95 12.69
C VAL A 42 7.02 5.48 14.14
N ARG A 43 7.59 6.24 15.05
CA ARG A 43 7.54 5.94 16.49
C ARG A 43 6.10 5.92 16.99
N VAL A 44 5.86 5.05 17.98
CA VAL A 44 4.60 4.95 18.70
C VAL A 44 4.86 5.29 20.15
N GLU A 45 4.11 6.23 20.69
CA GLU A 45 4.28 6.68 22.07
C GLU A 45 4.10 5.52 23.06
N GLY A 46 5.02 5.41 24.02
CA GLY A 46 5.02 4.35 25.03
C GLY A 46 5.41 2.95 24.53
N GLU A 47 5.76 2.80 23.26
CA GLU A 47 6.11 1.51 22.66
C GLU A 47 7.58 1.47 22.21
N ARG A 48 8.20 0.28 22.35
CA ARG A 48 9.51 0.01 21.75
C ARG A 48 9.42 -0.22 20.24
N ARG A 49 8.30 -0.82 19.80
CA ARG A 49 8.03 -1.11 18.41
C ARG A 49 7.59 0.16 17.68
N VAL A 50 7.80 0.18 16.37
CA VAL A 50 7.38 1.28 15.49
C VAL A 50 6.21 0.87 14.61
N ALA A 51 5.45 1.82 14.09
CA ALA A 51 4.46 1.57 13.05
C ALA A 51 5.13 1.52 11.68
N ALA A 52 4.65 0.65 10.79
CA ALA A 52 4.90 0.73 9.37
C ALA A 52 3.80 1.61 8.76
N ALA A 53 4.05 2.91 8.71
CA ALA A 53 3.03 3.92 8.39
C ALA A 53 3.04 4.30 6.91
N SER A 54 1.88 4.30 6.26
CA SER A 54 1.64 4.96 4.98
C SER A 54 1.05 6.34 5.25
N LEU A 55 1.68 7.38 4.72
CA LEU A 55 1.33 8.78 4.98
C LEU A 55 0.79 9.43 3.71
N VAL A 56 -0.22 10.26 3.83
CA VAL A 56 -0.78 11.01 2.70
C VAL A 56 -0.55 12.49 2.92
N PHE A 57 0.05 13.14 1.93
CA PHE A 57 0.29 14.57 1.89
C PHE A 57 -0.53 15.20 0.76
N ASP A 58 -1.17 16.33 1.04
CA ASP A 58 -1.89 17.13 0.05
C ASP A 58 -0.93 18.00 -0.80
N ALA A 59 -1.49 18.74 -1.74
CA ALA A 59 -0.74 19.63 -2.64
C ALA A 59 -0.07 20.83 -1.93
N GLU A 60 -0.42 21.10 -0.69
CA GLU A 60 0.21 22.11 0.19
C GLU A 60 1.28 21.51 1.10
N GLY A 61 1.51 20.18 1.02
CA GLY A 61 2.47 19.46 1.84
C GLY A 61 1.96 19.15 3.25
N ARG A 62 0.67 19.31 3.53
CA ARG A 62 0.10 18.96 4.84
C ARG A 62 -0.18 17.46 4.87
N GLN A 63 0.21 16.79 5.96
CA GLN A 63 -0.19 15.41 6.18
C GLN A 63 -1.69 15.35 6.50
N VAL A 64 -2.46 14.72 5.63
CA VAL A 64 -3.94 14.64 5.73
C VAL A 64 -4.44 13.27 6.17
N ALA A 65 -3.63 12.22 6.04
CA ALA A 65 -3.96 10.88 6.54
C ALA A 65 -2.71 10.08 6.90
N ARG A 66 -2.91 9.08 7.79
CA ARG A 66 -1.94 8.08 8.18
C ARG A 66 -2.63 6.73 8.33
N TYR A 67 -2.05 5.70 7.74
CA TYR A 67 -2.44 4.31 7.92
C TYR A 67 -1.27 3.53 8.49
N ASP A 68 -1.45 2.89 9.63
CA ASP A 68 -0.50 1.96 10.20
C ASP A 68 -0.87 0.53 9.76
N LYS A 69 0.09 -0.17 9.17
CA LYS A 69 -0.11 -1.53 8.64
C LYS A 69 -0.74 -2.45 9.68
N ILE A 70 -1.87 -3.07 9.32
CA ILE A 70 -2.65 -3.93 10.22
C ILE A 70 -2.07 -5.35 10.25
N HIS A 71 -1.87 -5.98 9.09
CA HIS A 71 -1.46 -7.37 9.01
C HIS A 71 0.05 -7.49 8.86
N LEU A 72 0.71 -8.03 9.86
CA LEU A 72 2.16 -8.17 9.91
C LEU A 72 2.63 -9.49 9.28
N PHE A 73 3.78 -9.43 8.62
CA PHE A 73 4.33 -10.54 7.87
C PHE A 73 5.17 -11.44 8.78
N ASP A 74 4.50 -12.31 9.54
CA ASP A 74 5.11 -13.33 10.38
C ASP A 74 4.92 -14.69 9.72
N VAL A 75 5.87 -15.07 8.86
CA VAL A 75 5.75 -16.27 8.04
C VAL A 75 7.10 -16.98 7.88
N ASP A 76 7.03 -18.27 7.65
CA ASP A 76 8.12 -19.07 7.10
C ASP A 76 7.83 -19.29 5.62
N VAL A 77 8.76 -18.87 4.74
CA VAL A 77 8.52 -18.91 3.29
C VAL A 77 8.64 -20.36 2.79
N PRO A 78 7.57 -20.95 2.22
CA PRO A 78 7.61 -22.33 1.75
C PRO A 78 8.75 -22.61 0.78
N GLY A 79 9.49 -23.70 1.03
CA GLY A 79 10.58 -24.15 0.15
C GLY A 79 11.87 -23.31 0.24
N ARG A 80 11.98 -22.42 1.23
CA ARG A 80 13.20 -21.62 1.48
C ARG A 80 13.52 -21.56 2.98
N ALA A 81 14.81 -21.42 3.31
CA ALA A 81 15.24 -21.11 4.68
C ALA A 81 15.08 -19.60 4.99
N GLU A 82 13.90 -19.05 4.69
CA GLU A 82 13.60 -17.63 4.86
C GLU A 82 12.42 -17.50 5.81
N SER A 83 12.65 -16.84 6.94
CA SER A 83 11.66 -16.60 7.99
C SER A 83 11.55 -15.10 8.28
N HIS A 84 10.34 -14.64 8.44
CA HIS A 84 10.01 -13.26 8.78
C HIS A 84 9.22 -13.21 10.08
N ARG A 85 9.52 -12.24 10.92
CA ARG A 85 8.83 -11.96 12.19
C ARG A 85 8.69 -10.44 12.35
N GLU A 86 7.85 -9.85 11.48
CA GLU A 86 7.67 -8.40 11.42
C GLU A 86 7.14 -7.85 12.75
N SER A 87 6.30 -8.61 13.46
CA SER A 87 5.72 -8.24 14.76
C SER A 87 6.74 -8.02 15.87
N THR A 88 7.97 -8.52 15.72
CA THR A 88 9.05 -8.29 16.68
C THR A 88 9.38 -6.79 16.82
N ASN A 89 9.36 -6.06 15.71
CA ASN A 89 9.77 -4.65 15.65
C ASN A 89 8.67 -3.70 15.22
N ILE A 90 7.60 -4.22 14.62
CA ILE A 90 6.47 -3.43 14.14
C ILE A 90 5.25 -3.67 15.03
N ARG A 91 4.62 -2.58 15.45
CA ARG A 91 3.31 -2.60 16.11
C ARG A 91 2.22 -2.67 15.02
N PRO A 92 1.27 -3.60 15.10
CA PRO A 92 0.15 -3.61 14.16
C PRO A 92 -0.75 -2.39 14.39
N GLY A 93 -1.27 -1.83 13.30
CA GLY A 93 -2.40 -0.91 13.33
C GLY A 93 -3.72 -1.64 13.59
N ASP A 94 -4.79 -0.87 13.78
CA ASP A 94 -6.14 -1.37 14.07
C ASP A 94 -7.25 -0.59 13.34
N GLN A 95 -6.87 0.46 12.58
CA GLN A 95 -7.82 1.33 11.90
C GLN A 95 -7.81 1.12 10.39
N VAL A 96 -9.00 0.98 9.81
CA VAL A 96 -9.20 1.13 8.37
C VAL A 96 -9.12 2.63 8.05
N VAL A 97 -8.40 2.98 7.00
CA VAL A 97 -8.22 4.38 6.60
C VAL A 97 -8.61 4.57 5.15
N THR A 98 -9.57 5.45 4.93
CA THR A 98 -9.89 6.01 3.62
C THR A 98 -9.71 7.53 3.66
N VAL A 99 -9.33 8.14 2.54
CA VAL A 99 -9.12 9.59 2.45
C VAL A 99 -9.63 10.14 1.12
N ASP A 100 -10.31 11.28 1.17
CA ASP A 100 -10.77 11.99 -0.03
C ASP A 100 -9.60 12.75 -0.66
N THR A 101 -9.42 12.56 -1.96
CA THR A 101 -8.42 13.24 -2.78
C THR A 101 -9.09 13.84 -4.02
N PRO A 102 -8.44 14.77 -4.74
CA PRO A 102 -8.96 15.25 -6.02
C PRO A 102 -9.17 14.15 -7.07
N ALA A 103 -8.49 12.99 -6.92
CA ALA A 103 -8.62 11.83 -7.80
C ALA A 103 -9.64 10.80 -7.28
N GLY A 104 -10.50 11.17 -6.32
CA GLY A 104 -11.47 10.29 -5.68
C GLY A 104 -11.00 9.75 -4.33
N ARG A 105 -11.87 8.97 -3.67
CA ARG A 105 -11.58 8.38 -2.36
C ARG A 105 -10.63 7.20 -2.49
N VAL A 106 -9.52 7.24 -1.74
CA VAL A 106 -8.50 6.19 -1.71
C VAL A 106 -8.56 5.39 -0.41
N GLY A 107 -8.43 4.08 -0.50
CA GLY A 107 -8.21 3.18 0.62
C GLY A 107 -6.73 2.83 0.77
N LEU A 108 -6.20 2.91 1.99
CA LEU A 108 -4.79 2.69 2.29
C LEU A 108 -4.55 1.27 2.83
N SER A 109 -3.57 0.60 2.26
CA SER A 109 -3.08 -0.69 2.75
C SER A 109 -1.58 -0.82 2.48
N VAL A 110 -0.94 -1.84 3.04
CA VAL A 110 0.50 -2.06 2.89
C VAL A 110 0.81 -3.55 2.71
N CYS A 111 1.40 -3.91 1.56
CA CYS A 111 2.09 -5.18 1.33
C CYS A 111 1.25 -6.42 1.71
N TYR A 112 1.52 -7.03 2.85
CA TYR A 112 0.86 -8.25 3.32
C TYR A 112 -0.66 -8.11 3.49
N ASP A 113 -1.14 -6.88 3.72
CA ASP A 113 -2.57 -6.55 3.79
C ASP A 113 -3.34 -7.05 2.57
N VAL A 114 -2.69 -7.13 1.40
CA VAL A 114 -3.33 -7.59 0.15
C VAL A 114 -3.93 -8.99 0.25
N ARG A 115 -3.50 -9.80 1.23
CA ARG A 115 -4.03 -11.15 1.45
C ARG A 115 -5.35 -11.18 2.20
N PHE A 116 -5.76 -10.08 2.80
CA PHE A 116 -6.92 -10.01 3.70
C PHE A 116 -8.07 -9.22 3.03
N PRO A 117 -8.98 -9.89 2.31
CA PRO A 117 -10.07 -9.24 1.58
C PRO A 117 -10.98 -8.42 2.48
N GLU A 118 -11.05 -8.75 3.75
CA GLU A 118 -11.90 -8.06 4.75
C GLU A 118 -11.54 -6.57 4.85
N LEU A 119 -10.24 -6.22 4.84
CA LEU A 119 -9.78 -4.83 4.86
C LEU A 119 -10.28 -4.08 3.63
N TYR A 120 -10.13 -4.68 2.45
CA TYR A 120 -10.53 -4.07 1.18
C TYR A 120 -12.05 -3.91 1.07
N ARG A 121 -12.79 -4.89 1.59
CA ARG A 121 -14.26 -4.82 1.67
C ARG A 121 -14.73 -3.69 2.57
N ARG A 122 -14.05 -3.44 3.68
CA ARG A 122 -14.36 -2.31 4.56
C ARG A 122 -14.07 -0.98 3.87
N MET A 123 -12.89 -0.82 3.26
CA MET A 123 -12.57 0.38 2.49
C MET A 123 -13.56 0.63 1.35
N ALA A 124 -13.97 -0.41 0.62
CA ALA A 124 -14.98 -0.30 -0.42
C ALA A 124 -16.36 0.11 0.12
N ALA A 125 -16.75 -0.41 1.29
CA ALA A 125 -17.99 -0.01 1.98
C ALA A 125 -17.96 1.45 2.44
N GLU A 126 -16.78 1.99 2.75
CA GLU A 126 -16.52 3.40 3.05
C GLU A 126 -16.43 4.27 1.77
N GLY A 127 -16.63 3.69 0.59
CA GLY A 127 -16.70 4.40 -0.69
C GLY A 127 -15.36 4.52 -1.42
N ALA A 128 -14.33 3.78 -1.04
CA ALA A 128 -13.06 3.81 -1.76
C ALA A 128 -13.26 3.48 -3.25
N GLN A 129 -12.70 4.32 -4.10
CA GLN A 129 -12.74 4.19 -5.55
C GLN A 129 -11.44 3.59 -6.08
N TRP A 130 -10.35 3.78 -5.35
CA TRP A 130 -9.07 3.16 -5.62
C TRP A 130 -8.34 2.77 -4.33
N LEU A 131 -7.41 1.85 -4.43
CA LEU A 131 -6.76 1.14 -3.34
C LEU A 131 -5.26 1.18 -3.56
N VAL A 132 -4.48 1.46 -2.53
CA VAL A 132 -3.01 1.55 -2.63
C VAL A 132 -2.37 0.40 -1.88
N VAL A 133 -1.38 -0.25 -2.53
CA VAL A 133 -0.68 -1.42 -1.98
C VAL A 133 0.83 -1.27 -2.19
N PRO A 134 1.52 -0.33 -1.53
CA PRO A 134 2.98 -0.29 -1.57
C PRO A 134 3.55 -1.57 -0.93
N ALA A 135 4.52 -2.20 -1.57
CA ALA A 135 4.97 -3.52 -1.16
C ALA A 135 6.45 -3.80 -1.41
N ALA A 136 6.98 -4.75 -0.65
CA ALA A 136 8.26 -5.41 -0.86
C ALA A 136 8.04 -6.93 -0.71
N PHE A 137 7.36 -7.53 -1.68
CA PHE A 137 7.04 -8.96 -1.69
C PHE A 137 8.31 -9.81 -1.84
N THR A 138 8.35 -10.98 -1.22
CA THR A 138 9.39 -11.97 -1.50
C THR A 138 9.22 -12.52 -2.92
N VAL A 139 10.31 -12.87 -3.58
CA VAL A 139 10.27 -13.37 -4.95
C VAL A 139 9.37 -14.59 -5.13
N PRO A 140 9.41 -15.63 -4.25
CA PRO A 140 8.55 -16.80 -4.42
C PRO A 140 7.06 -16.46 -4.32
N THR A 141 6.68 -15.69 -3.30
CA THR A 141 5.27 -15.33 -3.09
C THR A 141 4.79 -14.29 -4.10
N GLY A 142 5.69 -13.43 -4.57
CA GLY A 142 5.40 -12.47 -5.63
C GLY A 142 5.02 -13.16 -6.94
N ARG A 143 5.86 -14.10 -7.38
CA ARG A 143 5.61 -14.91 -8.59
C ARG A 143 4.27 -15.64 -8.56
N ALA A 144 3.93 -16.20 -7.39
CA ALA A 144 2.74 -17.03 -7.28
C ALA A 144 1.45 -16.24 -7.06
N HIS A 145 1.52 -15.07 -6.39
CA HIS A 145 0.31 -14.48 -5.81
C HIS A 145 0.11 -13.00 -6.15
N TRP A 146 1.17 -12.22 -6.48
CA TRP A 146 1.10 -10.78 -6.53
C TRP A 146 0.03 -10.26 -7.49
N GLU A 147 0.16 -10.56 -8.79
CA GLU A 147 -0.81 -10.14 -9.80
C GLU A 147 -2.22 -10.67 -9.50
N LEU A 148 -2.32 -11.97 -9.14
CA LEU A 148 -3.60 -12.59 -8.81
C LEU A 148 -4.33 -11.84 -7.71
N LEU A 149 -3.62 -11.52 -6.62
CA LEU A 149 -4.22 -10.82 -5.48
C LEU A 149 -4.61 -9.39 -5.83
N LEU A 150 -3.77 -8.64 -6.54
CA LEU A 150 -4.09 -7.27 -6.94
C LEU A 150 -5.33 -7.20 -7.82
N ARG A 151 -5.40 -8.07 -8.83
CA ARG A 151 -6.56 -8.17 -9.71
C ARG A 151 -7.82 -8.63 -8.97
N ALA A 152 -7.69 -9.55 -8.02
CA ALA A 152 -8.81 -9.95 -7.17
C ALA A 152 -9.32 -8.77 -6.34
N ARG A 153 -8.43 -7.98 -5.70
CA ARG A 153 -8.82 -6.78 -4.93
C ARG A 153 -9.50 -5.74 -5.81
N ALA A 154 -9.06 -5.58 -7.05
CA ALA A 154 -9.69 -4.68 -8.01
C ALA A 154 -11.12 -5.13 -8.36
N VAL A 155 -11.26 -6.37 -8.85
CA VAL A 155 -12.53 -6.91 -9.37
C VAL A 155 -13.59 -7.04 -8.28
N GLU A 156 -13.24 -7.64 -7.13
CA GLU A 156 -14.21 -7.87 -6.06
C GLU A 156 -14.75 -6.59 -5.41
N ASN A 157 -14.00 -5.47 -5.50
CA ASN A 157 -14.38 -4.19 -4.92
C ASN A 157 -14.78 -3.16 -6.00
N LEU A 158 -14.73 -3.54 -7.28
CA LEU A 158 -14.92 -2.65 -8.42
C LEU A 158 -14.13 -1.35 -8.24
N ALA A 159 -12.85 -1.47 -7.87
CA ALA A 159 -11.94 -0.38 -7.53
C ALA A 159 -10.65 -0.46 -8.32
N PHE A 160 -10.04 0.69 -8.64
CA PHE A 160 -8.68 0.71 -9.14
C PHE A 160 -7.70 0.25 -8.06
N VAL A 161 -6.59 -0.37 -8.46
CA VAL A 161 -5.49 -0.73 -7.55
C VAL A 161 -4.19 -0.14 -8.05
N VAL A 162 -3.47 0.56 -7.16
CA VAL A 162 -2.13 1.12 -7.42
C VAL A 162 -1.15 0.44 -6.47
N ALA A 163 -0.25 -0.33 -7.04
CA ALA A 163 0.61 -1.21 -6.27
C ALA A 163 2.10 -1.03 -6.63
N PRO A 164 2.78 -0.01 -6.06
CA PRO A 164 4.21 0.13 -6.24
C PRO A 164 4.96 -0.99 -5.48
N GLY A 165 5.81 -1.72 -6.20
CA GLY A 165 6.59 -2.84 -5.69
C GLY A 165 8.09 -2.55 -5.70
N GLN A 166 8.77 -2.69 -4.56
CA GLN A 166 10.22 -2.66 -4.52
C GLN A 166 10.79 -3.91 -5.22
N SER A 167 11.82 -3.73 -6.05
CA SER A 167 12.46 -4.80 -6.80
C SER A 167 13.95 -4.90 -6.56
N GLY A 168 14.51 -6.09 -6.79
CA GLY A 168 15.93 -6.34 -6.79
C GLY A 168 16.52 -6.72 -5.44
N VAL A 169 17.84 -6.73 -5.37
CA VAL A 169 18.60 -7.10 -4.18
C VAL A 169 18.89 -5.86 -3.34
N HIS A 170 18.46 -5.88 -2.10
CA HIS A 170 18.67 -4.79 -1.16
C HIS A 170 19.99 -4.92 -0.39
N ALA A 171 20.45 -3.84 0.24
CA ALA A 171 21.69 -3.82 1.04
C ALA A 171 21.73 -4.89 2.15
N SER A 172 20.58 -5.36 2.62
CA SER A 172 20.46 -6.46 3.57
C SER A 172 20.67 -7.86 2.96
N GLY A 173 20.88 -7.95 1.64
CA GLY A 173 20.91 -9.21 0.88
C GLY A 173 19.53 -9.80 0.56
N ARG A 174 18.45 -9.22 1.06
CA ARG A 174 17.09 -9.64 0.74
C ARG A 174 16.76 -9.26 -0.71
N GLU A 175 16.14 -10.18 -1.43
CA GLU A 175 15.61 -9.94 -2.76
C GLU A 175 14.09 -9.72 -2.71
N THR A 176 13.58 -8.73 -3.45
CA THR A 176 12.15 -8.46 -3.60
C THR A 176 11.69 -8.54 -5.04
N TYR A 177 10.42 -8.90 -5.19
CA TYR A 177 9.83 -9.31 -6.47
C TYR A 177 9.69 -8.16 -7.46
N GLY A 178 9.34 -6.96 -6.98
CA GLY A 178 9.03 -5.83 -7.84
C GLY A 178 7.61 -5.89 -8.39
N ASP A 179 7.50 -5.74 -9.70
CA ASP A 179 6.27 -5.85 -10.47
C ASP A 179 5.23 -4.80 -10.06
N SER A 180 5.66 -3.52 -10.03
CA SER A 180 4.75 -2.39 -9.83
C SER A 180 3.63 -2.41 -10.85
N MET A 181 2.37 -2.23 -10.39
CA MET A 181 1.21 -2.45 -11.24
C MET A 181 0.09 -1.48 -10.93
N ILE A 182 -0.62 -1.05 -11.99
CA ILE A 182 -1.90 -0.35 -11.87
C ILE A 182 -2.95 -1.23 -12.55
N VAL A 183 -4.00 -1.55 -11.80
CA VAL A 183 -5.12 -2.40 -12.26
C VAL A 183 -6.40 -1.59 -12.21
N ASP A 184 -7.25 -1.72 -13.23
CA ASP A 184 -8.55 -1.06 -13.23
C ASP A 184 -9.61 -1.84 -12.43
N HIS A 185 -10.77 -1.23 -12.30
CA HIS A 185 -11.92 -1.78 -11.57
C HIS A 185 -12.54 -3.05 -12.21
N TRP A 186 -12.13 -3.41 -13.43
CA TRP A 186 -12.55 -4.62 -14.14
C TRP A 186 -11.49 -5.71 -14.14
N GLY A 187 -10.30 -5.40 -13.60
CA GLY A 187 -9.16 -6.33 -13.47
C GLY A 187 -8.18 -6.25 -14.64
N GLU A 188 -8.29 -5.25 -15.52
CA GLU A 188 -7.30 -5.01 -16.56
C GLU A 188 -6.04 -4.32 -15.99
N VAL A 189 -4.87 -4.75 -16.44
CA VAL A 189 -3.60 -4.14 -16.09
C VAL A 189 -3.36 -2.93 -16.98
N LEU A 190 -3.55 -1.73 -16.43
CA LEU A 190 -3.38 -0.46 -17.14
C LEU A 190 -1.92 -0.05 -17.32
N GLY A 191 -1.05 -0.50 -16.41
CA GLY A 191 0.37 -0.21 -16.46
C GLY A 191 1.15 -1.15 -15.57
N ARG A 192 2.40 -1.44 -15.98
CA ARG A 192 3.25 -2.41 -15.29
C ARG A 192 4.72 -2.06 -15.44
N LEU A 193 5.49 -2.19 -14.36
CA LEU A 193 6.94 -2.15 -14.34
C LEU A 193 7.43 -3.42 -13.62
N PRO A 194 7.86 -4.45 -14.38
CA PRO A 194 8.21 -5.74 -13.78
C PRO A 194 9.39 -5.65 -12.82
N GLN A 195 10.44 -4.90 -13.18
CA GLN A 195 11.65 -4.75 -12.37
C GLN A 195 12.34 -3.41 -12.64
N GLY A 196 13.26 -3.05 -11.76
CA GLY A 196 14.08 -1.86 -11.88
C GLY A 196 13.40 -0.60 -11.34
N GLU A 197 14.05 0.53 -11.56
CA GLU A 197 13.56 1.86 -11.20
C GLU A 197 12.75 2.44 -12.35
N GLY A 198 11.64 3.10 -12.04
CA GLY A 198 10.81 3.73 -13.05
C GLY A 198 9.48 4.24 -12.53
N ILE A 199 8.69 4.78 -13.43
CA ILE A 199 7.38 5.36 -13.17
C ILE A 199 6.34 4.62 -14.01
N VAL A 200 5.23 4.25 -13.38
CA VAL A 200 4.03 3.73 -14.05
C VAL A 200 2.92 4.75 -13.89
N THR A 201 2.27 5.10 -14.99
CA THR A 201 1.15 6.06 -15.00
C THR A 201 -0.09 5.45 -15.63
N ALA A 202 -1.27 5.85 -15.14
CA ALA A 202 -2.55 5.52 -15.74
C ALA A 202 -3.56 6.64 -15.50
N ARG A 203 -4.62 6.65 -16.29
CA ARG A 203 -5.78 7.52 -16.05
C ARG A 203 -6.89 6.74 -15.37
N PHE A 204 -7.51 7.29 -14.35
CA PHE A 204 -8.68 6.74 -13.71
C PHE A 204 -9.94 7.37 -14.33
N ASP A 205 -10.72 6.57 -15.04
CA ASP A 205 -12.06 6.96 -15.47
C ASP A 205 -13.07 6.60 -14.37
N LEU A 206 -13.24 7.55 -13.44
CA LEU A 206 -14.17 7.37 -12.31
C LEU A 206 -15.64 7.34 -12.76
N ASP A 207 -15.95 7.92 -13.92
CA ASP A 207 -17.30 7.88 -14.47
C ASP A 207 -17.60 6.50 -15.07
N ALA A 208 -16.62 5.89 -15.75
CA ALA A 208 -16.74 4.50 -16.18
C ALA A 208 -16.90 3.55 -15.00
N GLN A 209 -16.10 3.72 -13.96
CA GLN A 209 -16.21 2.93 -12.73
C GLN A 209 -17.60 3.08 -12.09
N ARG A 210 -18.13 4.30 -12.01
CA ARG A 210 -19.46 4.55 -11.47
C ARG A 210 -20.54 3.82 -12.28
N ARG A 211 -20.52 3.94 -13.61
CA ARG A 211 -21.44 3.22 -14.51
C ARG A 211 -21.39 1.71 -14.29
N VAL A 212 -20.18 1.16 -14.13
CA VAL A 212 -20.02 -0.28 -13.83
C VAL A 212 -20.62 -0.63 -12.48
N ARG A 213 -20.35 0.14 -11.43
CA ARG A 213 -20.94 -0.10 -10.10
C ARG A 213 -22.45 -0.03 -10.09
N GLU A 214 -23.06 0.83 -10.92
CA GLU A 214 -24.51 0.97 -11.09
C GLU A 214 -25.11 -0.22 -11.87
N SER A 215 -24.49 -0.61 -12.97
CA SER A 215 -24.99 -1.68 -13.84
C SER A 215 -24.66 -3.09 -13.34
N PHE A 216 -23.58 -3.24 -12.56
CA PHE A 216 -23.13 -4.49 -11.96
C PHE A 216 -22.94 -4.32 -10.44
N PRO A 217 -24.02 -4.20 -9.66
CA PRO A 217 -23.99 -3.80 -8.26
C PRO A 217 -23.59 -4.95 -7.31
N ALA A 218 -22.52 -5.69 -7.64
CA ALA A 218 -22.07 -6.88 -6.90
C ALA A 218 -21.82 -6.60 -5.41
N MET A 219 -21.33 -5.38 -5.09
CA MET A 219 -21.07 -4.99 -3.69
C MET A 219 -22.35 -4.88 -2.85
N SER A 220 -23.48 -4.47 -3.44
CA SER A 220 -24.78 -4.37 -2.76
C SER A 220 -25.47 -5.72 -2.60
N HIS A 221 -25.03 -6.74 -3.33
CA HIS A 221 -25.58 -8.10 -3.24
C HIS A 221 -25.00 -8.93 -2.10
N ARG A 222 -24.07 -8.39 -1.33
CA ARG A 222 -23.50 -9.05 -0.15
C ARG A 222 -24.60 -9.37 0.88
N ARG A 223 -24.45 -10.55 1.51
CA ARG A 223 -25.36 -11.04 2.56
C ARG A 223 -24.68 -11.27 3.92
N LEU A 224 -23.35 -11.16 3.97
CA LEU A 224 -22.51 -11.36 5.16
C LEU A 224 -21.73 -10.08 5.49
#